data_9a411f019afcdea9e31a3945e5d957bb
#
_entry.id   9a411f019afcdea9e31a3945e5d957bb
#
_cell.length_a   1.000
_cell.length_b   1.000
_cell.length_c   1.000
_cell.angle_alpha   90.00
_cell.angle_beta   90.00
_cell.angle_gamma   90.00
#
_symmetry.space_group_name_H-M   'P 1'
#
loop_
_entity.id
_entity.type
_entity.pdbx_description
1 polymer ?
#
loop_
_entity_poly.entity_id
_entity_poly.type
_entity_poly.pdbx_seq_one_letter_code
_entity_poly.pdbx_strand_id
1 'polypeptide(L)'
;MSVDEAVLWERLAQSRRAPLEPNWLGETYSPSLSVGLRRALCEKLGMKADQGWPIIKQLLAIHGALPDLVMAAGLCHQSEARDWLLHQLDQSSDDNPDQLTLIQALSCWGADMPATVLKRCLVHPGQQQRLAGLDLLQFRAHCLTDAELLEFCSDALDDFRDPVVVATIRVLQRRDGELISEKLADLCCKGSLPVAEAAFRALGCIATPFSQRCLLELSQNLNDDSRRKMASTQLSQQFRP
;
A
#
# COMPACT_ATOMS: atom_id res chain seq x y z
N MET A 1 15.19 -12.20 35.07
CA MET A 1 15.84 -13.26 34.27
C MET A 1 15.80 -12.79 32.82
N SER A 2 16.95 -12.64 32.15
CA SER A 2 16.98 -12.32 30.72
C SER A 2 16.40 -13.54 29.96
N VAL A 3 15.35 -13.34 29.22
CA VAL A 3 14.78 -14.37 28.34
C VAL A 3 15.84 -14.65 27.28
N ASP A 4 16.18 -15.92 27.07
CA ASP A 4 17.12 -16.31 26.01
C ASP A 4 16.36 -16.21 24.66
N GLU A 5 16.57 -15.13 23.92
CA GLU A 5 15.93 -14.88 22.64
C GLU A 5 16.27 -15.95 21.60
N ALA A 6 17.42 -16.63 21.71
CA ALA A 6 17.80 -17.71 20.79
C ALA A 6 16.82 -18.90 20.89
N VAL A 7 16.42 -19.26 22.10
CA VAL A 7 15.42 -20.33 22.33
C VAL A 7 14.06 -19.94 21.73
N LEU A 8 13.66 -18.68 21.85
CA LEU A 8 12.41 -18.20 21.29
C LEU A 8 12.43 -18.22 19.76
N TRP A 9 13.54 -17.81 19.14
CA TRP A 9 13.72 -17.89 17.69
C TRP A 9 13.67 -19.32 17.18
N GLU A 10 14.31 -20.25 17.87
CA GLU A 10 14.27 -21.67 17.52
C GLU A 10 12.83 -22.19 17.54
N ARG A 11 12.06 -21.88 18.60
CA ARG A 11 10.66 -22.28 18.70
C ARG A 11 9.78 -21.67 17.61
N LEU A 12 10.00 -20.39 17.26
CA LEU A 12 9.32 -19.73 16.14
C LEU A 12 9.65 -20.40 14.80
N ALA A 13 10.90 -20.78 14.57
CA ALA A 13 11.33 -21.47 13.36
C ALA A 13 10.66 -22.84 13.20
N GLN A 14 10.39 -23.52 14.31
CA GLN A 14 9.71 -24.82 14.33
C GLN A 14 8.17 -24.73 14.16
N SER A 15 7.60 -23.53 14.07
CA SER A 15 6.15 -23.29 14.01
C SER A 15 5.40 -24.01 12.89
N ARG A 16 6.09 -24.41 11.81
CA ARG A 16 5.53 -25.22 10.73
C ARG A 16 5.29 -26.69 11.13
N ARG A 17 6.09 -27.21 12.06
CA ARG A 17 6.04 -28.61 12.53
C ARG A 17 5.26 -28.74 13.84
N ALA A 18 5.39 -27.75 14.71
CA ALA A 18 4.70 -27.65 16.00
C ALA A 18 3.96 -26.33 16.07
N PRO A 19 2.62 -26.31 15.87
CA PRO A 19 1.83 -25.09 15.94
C PRO A 19 2.03 -24.36 17.27
N LEU A 20 2.15 -23.04 17.20
CA LEU A 20 2.31 -22.20 18.38
C LEU A 20 0.93 -21.88 18.96
N GLU A 21 0.79 -22.07 20.27
CA GLU A 21 -0.43 -21.71 20.98
C GLU A 21 -0.56 -20.19 21.11
N PRO A 22 -1.75 -19.59 20.86
CA PRO A 22 -1.93 -18.14 20.98
C PRO A 22 -1.57 -17.60 22.35
N ASN A 23 -1.96 -18.28 23.43
CA ASN A 23 -1.63 -17.88 24.79
C ASN A 23 -0.11 -17.82 25.02
N TRP A 24 0.63 -18.83 24.56
CA TRP A 24 2.08 -18.83 24.65
C TRP A 24 2.70 -17.63 23.92
N LEU A 25 2.18 -17.25 22.74
CA LEU A 25 2.65 -16.08 21.98
C LEU A 25 2.44 -14.79 22.80
N GLY A 26 1.26 -14.64 23.43
CA GLY A 26 0.93 -13.49 24.24
C GLY A 26 1.76 -13.41 25.53
N GLU A 27 1.92 -14.52 26.26
CA GLU A 27 2.72 -14.60 27.49
C GLU A 27 4.23 -14.37 27.24
N THR A 28 4.70 -14.76 26.04
CA THR A 28 6.09 -14.56 25.63
C THR A 28 6.39 -13.14 25.20
N TYR A 29 5.37 -12.39 24.71
CA TYR A 29 5.56 -11.04 24.24
C TYR A 29 5.97 -10.10 25.39
N SER A 30 7.02 -9.31 25.15
CA SER A 30 7.45 -8.23 26.05
C SER A 30 8.04 -7.08 25.24
N PRO A 31 7.76 -5.81 25.59
CA PRO A 31 8.42 -4.66 24.98
C PRO A 31 9.95 -4.63 25.12
N SER A 32 10.50 -5.39 26.09
CA SER A 32 11.95 -5.50 26.33
C SER A 32 12.67 -6.43 25.36
N LEU A 33 11.95 -7.26 24.60
CA LEU A 33 12.53 -8.11 23.56
C LEU A 33 13.04 -7.28 22.37
N SER A 34 13.96 -7.86 21.59
CA SER A 34 14.41 -7.24 20.35
C SER A 34 13.25 -6.96 19.40
N VAL A 35 13.36 -5.88 18.60
CA VAL A 35 12.32 -5.47 17.65
C VAL A 35 11.97 -6.60 16.69
N GLY A 36 12.97 -7.35 16.22
CA GLY A 36 12.76 -8.48 15.31
C GLY A 36 11.91 -9.58 15.94
N LEU A 37 12.20 -9.93 17.19
CA LEU A 37 11.49 -10.99 17.89
C LEU A 37 10.05 -10.58 18.24
N ARG A 38 9.84 -9.34 18.71
CA ARG A 38 8.49 -8.80 18.93
C ARG A 38 7.64 -8.85 17.66
N ARG A 39 8.21 -8.39 16.54
CA ARG A 39 7.52 -8.43 15.23
C ARG A 39 7.15 -9.86 14.86
N ALA A 40 8.08 -10.81 14.98
CA ALA A 40 7.83 -12.21 14.64
C ALA A 40 6.74 -12.85 15.53
N LEU A 41 6.73 -12.58 16.84
CA LEU A 41 5.67 -13.03 17.75
C LEU A 41 4.32 -12.43 17.37
N CYS A 42 4.27 -11.11 17.11
CA CYS A 42 3.07 -10.40 16.71
C CYS A 42 2.51 -10.86 15.36
N GLU A 43 3.37 -11.12 14.36
CA GLU A 43 2.95 -11.71 13.08
C GLU A 43 2.29 -13.08 13.29
N LYS A 44 2.92 -13.95 14.08
CA LYS A 44 2.36 -15.27 14.38
C LYS A 44 1.04 -15.18 15.14
N LEU A 45 0.92 -14.22 16.06
CA LEU A 45 -0.30 -14.00 16.82
C LEU A 45 -1.43 -13.45 15.92
N GLY A 46 -1.12 -12.50 15.05
CA GLY A 46 -2.08 -11.98 14.06
C GLY A 46 -2.59 -13.08 13.12
N MET A 47 -1.73 -13.97 12.67
CA MET A 47 -2.11 -15.13 11.83
C MET A 47 -3.01 -16.15 12.54
N LYS A 48 -3.26 -16.03 13.85
CA LYS A 48 -4.21 -16.88 14.59
C LYS A 48 -5.66 -16.40 14.50
N ALA A 49 -5.91 -15.33 13.78
CA ALA A 49 -7.25 -14.81 13.48
C ALA A 49 -8.11 -14.60 14.75
N ASP A 50 -9.23 -15.30 14.84
CA ASP A 50 -10.19 -15.23 15.96
C ASP A 50 -9.57 -15.58 17.32
N GLN A 51 -8.63 -16.50 17.36
CA GLN A 51 -7.92 -16.89 18.58
C GLN A 51 -6.84 -15.84 18.97
N GLY A 52 -6.31 -15.13 17.99
CA GLY A 52 -5.28 -14.11 18.20
C GLY A 52 -5.83 -12.78 18.71
N TRP A 53 -6.98 -12.36 18.21
CA TRP A 53 -7.52 -11.03 18.53
C TRP A 53 -7.73 -10.77 20.04
N PRO A 54 -8.33 -11.67 20.85
CA PRO A 54 -8.49 -11.44 22.27
C PRO A 54 -7.16 -11.17 23.00
N ILE A 55 -6.12 -11.87 22.59
CA ILE A 55 -4.77 -11.73 23.18
C ILE A 55 -4.13 -10.43 22.72
N ILE A 56 -4.20 -10.09 21.43
CA ILE A 56 -3.72 -8.80 20.89
C ILE A 56 -4.41 -7.66 21.64
N LYS A 57 -5.71 -7.74 21.86
CA LYS A 57 -6.49 -6.73 22.60
C LYS A 57 -6.00 -6.56 24.04
N GLN A 58 -5.67 -7.67 24.71
CA GLN A 58 -5.08 -7.62 26.06
C GLN A 58 -3.70 -6.96 26.07
N LEU A 59 -2.83 -7.33 25.10
CA LEU A 59 -1.50 -6.75 24.97
C LEU A 59 -1.57 -5.25 24.64
N LEU A 60 -2.50 -4.82 23.79
CA LEU A 60 -2.75 -3.40 23.50
C LEU A 60 -3.21 -2.64 24.77
N ALA A 61 -4.02 -3.26 25.61
CA ALA A 61 -4.47 -2.64 26.88
C ALA A 61 -3.31 -2.49 27.89
N ILE A 62 -2.35 -3.44 27.90
CA ILE A 62 -1.23 -3.45 28.83
C ILE A 62 -0.08 -2.53 28.35
N HIS A 63 0.25 -2.60 27.06
CA HIS A 63 1.47 -2.00 26.51
C HIS A 63 1.20 -0.79 25.60
N GLY A 64 -0.07 -0.47 25.32
CA GLY A 64 -0.44 0.58 24.38
C GLY A 64 -0.36 0.12 22.91
N ALA A 65 -0.60 1.06 22.00
CA ALA A 65 -0.62 0.84 20.57
C ALA A 65 0.81 0.78 19.97
N LEU A 66 1.64 -0.15 20.45
CA LEU A 66 2.97 -0.36 19.88
C LEU A 66 2.86 -0.83 18.41
N PRO A 67 3.80 -0.41 17.52
CA PRO A 67 3.72 -0.68 16.08
C PRO A 67 3.55 -2.15 15.72
N ASP A 68 4.23 -3.04 16.41
CA ASP A 68 4.14 -4.48 16.22
C ASP A 68 2.77 -5.05 16.62
N LEU A 69 2.15 -4.56 17.70
CA LEU A 69 0.80 -4.94 18.12
C LEU A 69 -0.28 -4.37 17.18
N VAL A 70 -0.09 -3.15 16.69
CA VAL A 70 -0.97 -2.54 15.68
C VAL A 70 -0.95 -3.36 14.39
N MET A 71 0.23 -3.78 13.93
CA MET A 71 0.34 -4.66 12.76
C MET A 71 -0.30 -6.03 12.99
N ALA A 72 -0.18 -6.61 14.19
CA ALA A 72 -0.86 -7.86 14.54
C ALA A 72 -2.39 -7.71 14.47
N ALA A 73 -2.94 -6.57 14.90
CA ALA A 73 -4.37 -6.26 14.77
C ALA A 73 -4.82 -6.23 13.30
N GLY A 74 -3.99 -5.68 12.39
CA GLY A 74 -4.25 -5.73 10.95
C GLY A 74 -4.26 -7.15 10.40
N LEU A 75 -3.29 -7.98 10.79
CA LEU A 75 -3.11 -9.34 10.29
C LEU A 75 -4.18 -10.32 10.77
N CYS A 76 -4.84 -10.06 11.91
CA CYS A 76 -5.81 -11.03 12.45
C CYS A 76 -7.15 -11.09 11.70
N HIS A 77 -7.44 -10.15 10.82
CA HIS A 77 -8.66 -10.09 9.98
C HIS A 77 -9.97 -10.24 10.77
N GLN A 78 -10.03 -9.74 12.01
CA GLN A 78 -11.24 -9.73 12.81
C GLN A 78 -11.94 -8.36 12.71
N SER A 79 -13.24 -8.34 12.46
CA SER A 79 -14.02 -7.10 12.33
C SER A 79 -13.80 -6.12 13.48
N GLU A 80 -13.78 -6.63 14.73
CA GLU A 80 -13.49 -5.81 15.91
C GLU A 80 -12.08 -5.18 15.85
N ALA A 81 -11.09 -5.89 15.32
CA ALA A 81 -9.73 -5.35 15.17
C ALA A 81 -9.69 -4.23 14.12
N ARG A 82 -10.41 -4.40 12.99
CA ARG A 82 -10.58 -3.35 11.99
C ARG A 82 -11.23 -2.12 12.59
N ASP A 83 -12.34 -2.31 13.29
CA ASP A 83 -13.08 -1.21 13.90
C ASP A 83 -12.24 -0.48 14.95
N TRP A 84 -11.42 -1.21 15.70
CA TRP A 84 -10.43 -0.63 16.60
C TRP A 84 -9.38 0.20 15.84
N LEU A 85 -8.78 -0.33 14.75
CA LEU A 85 -7.81 0.38 13.93
C LEU A 85 -8.40 1.65 13.31
N LEU A 86 -9.62 1.57 12.78
CA LEU A 86 -10.33 2.73 12.23
C LEU A 86 -10.59 3.79 13.30
N HIS A 87 -11.00 3.38 14.49
CA HIS A 87 -11.20 4.29 15.63
C HIS A 87 -9.89 4.97 16.05
N GLN A 88 -8.77 4.21 16.15
CA GLN A 88 -7.46 4.80 16.47
C GLN A 88 -7.02 5.81 15.39
N LEU A 89 -7.24 5.48 14.11
CA LEU A 89 -6.91 6.39 13.01
C LEU A 89 -7.75 7.67 13.06
N ASP A 90 -9.04 7.56 13.39
CA ASP A 90 -9.95 8.70 13.50
C ASP A 90 -9.59 9.63 14.67
N GLN A 91 -9.14 9.06 15.78
CA GLN A 91 -8.68 9.82 16.94
C GLN A 91 -7.27 10.41 16.77
N SER A 92 -6.49 9.95 15.79
CA SER A 92 -5.14 10.43 15.55
C SER A 92 -5.15 11.78 14.81
N SER A 93 -4.29 12.72 15.25
CA SER A 93 -4.01 13.94 14.50
C SER A 93 -3.11 13.62 13.29
N ASP A 94 -3.14 14.47 12.26
CA ASP A 94 -2.33 14.28 11.06
C ASP A 94 -0.81 14.36 11.33
N ASP A 95 -0.40 14.99 12.43
CA ASP A 95 1.01 15.06 12.87
C ASP A 95 1.45 13.84 13.70
N ASN A 96 0.56 12.89 13.98
CA ASN A 96 0.91 11.72 14.79
C ASN A 96 1.76 10.73 13.97
N PRO A 97 3.00 10.43 14.40
CA PRO A 97 3.89 9.48 13.72
C PRO A 97 3.31 8.06 13.64
N ASP A 98 2.45 7.67 14.59
CA ASP A 98 1.84 6.34 14.63
C ASP A 98 0.76 6.15 13.56
N GLN A 99 0.26 7.23 12.96
CA GLN A 99 -0.77 7.18 11.92
C GLN A 99 -0.35 6.32 10.71
N LEU A 100 0.92 6.41 10.30
CA LEU A 100 1.44 5.59 9.20
C LEU A 100 1.32 4.09 9.51
N THR A 101 1.62 3.68 10.75
CA THR A 101 1.50 2.27 11.17
C THR A 101 0.04 1.81 11.15
N LEU A 102 -0.90 2.67 11.56
CA LEU A 102 -2.34 2.36 11.49
C LEU A 102 -2.81 2.18 10.04
N ILE A 103 -2.39 3.05 9.12
CA ILE A 103 -2.71 2.94 7.69
C ILE A 103 -2.12 1.64 7.11
N GLN A 104 -0.87 1.32 7.45
CA GLN A 104 -0.22 0.08 7.01
C GLN A 104 -0.92 -1.17 7.57
N ALA A 105 -1.35 -1.17 8.83
CA ALA A 105 -2.11 -2.26 9.41
C ALA A 105 -3.48 -2.44 8.72
N LEU A 106 -4.15 -1.35 8.37
CA LEU A 106 -5.40 -1.37 7.62
C LEU A 106 -5.22 -1.92 6.19
N SER A 107 -4.01 -1.87 5.60
CA SER A 107 -3.77 -2.44 4.28
C SER A 107 -3.97 -3.96 4.23
N CYS A 108 -3.89 -4.64 5.37
CA CYS A 108 -4.21 -6.06 5.47
C CYS A 108 -5.69 -6.38 5.14
N TRP A 109 -6.58 -5.39 5.15
CA TRP A 109 -8.03 -5.54 4.89
C TRP A 109 -8.42 -5.34 3.42
N GLY A 110 -7.49 -4.95 2.57
CA GLY A 110 -7.70 -4.86 1.13
C GLY A 110 -8.86 -3.93 0.73
N ALA A 111 -9.82 -4.45 -0.04
CA ALA A 111 -10.91 -3.67 -0.62
C ALA A 111 -11.95 -3.15 0.38
N ASP A 112 -11.99 -3.69 1.61
CA ASP A 112 -13.01 -3.35 2.61
C ASP A 112 -12.77 -2.01 3.34
N MET A 113 -11.85 -1.19 2.84
CA MET A 113 -11.56 0.12 3.42
C MET A 113 -12.62 1.16 3.06
N PRO A 114 -13.13 1.93 4.05
CA PRO A 114 -14.06 3.03 3.78
C PRO A 114 -13.45 4.06 2.82
N ALA A 115 -14.27 4.58 1.91
CA ALA A 115 -13.82 5.62 0.96
C ALA A 115 -13.30 6.88 1.66
N THR A 116 -13.87 7.22 2.83
CA THR A 116 -13.44 8.36 3.67
C THR A 116 -12.01 8.21 4.16
N VAL A 117 -11.61 7.00 4.56
CA VAL A 117 -10.23 6.70 4.99
C VAL A 117 -9.26 6.86 3.82
N LEU A 118 -9.61 6.31 2.64
CA LEU A 118 -8.80 6.46 1.43
C LEU A 118 -8.62 7.93 1.07
N LYS A 119 -9.70 8.71 1.00
CA LYS A 119 -9.63 10.16 0.70
C LYS A 119 -8.74 10.89 1.69
N ARG A 120 -8.90 10.66 3.01
CA ARG A 120 -8.05 11.27 4.04
C ARG A 120 -6.56 10.95 3.84
N CYS A 121 -6.22 9.69 3.54
CA CYS A 121 -4.82 9.30 3.29
C CYS A 121 -4.25 9.97 2.03
N LEU A 122 -5.03 10.05 0.95
CA LEU A 122 -4.57 10.58 -0.33
C LEU A 122 -4.32 12.09 -0.32
N VAL A 123 -5.03 12.86 0.53
CA VAL A 123 -4.83 14.31 0.68
C VAL A 123 -3.89 14.68 1.84
N HIS A 124 -3.38 13.68 2.57
CA HIS A 124 -2.53 13.90 3.74
C HIS A 124 -1.28 14.73 3.38
N PRO A 125 -0.82 15.69 4.23
CA PRO A 125 0.38 16.48 3.95
C PRO A 125 1.66 15.64 3.86
N GLY A 126 1.75 14.55 4.61
CA GLY A 126 2.90 13.64 4.63
C GLY A 126 2.98 12.74 3.41
N GLN A 127 4.16 12.64 2.79
CA GLN A 127 4.38 11.80 1.60
C GLN A 127 4.14 10.31 1.88
N GLN A 128 4.63 9.81 3.02
CA GLN A 128 4.51 8.38 3.36
C GLN A 128 3.06 7.95 3.58
N GLN A 129 2.24 8.82 4.16
CA GLN A 129 0.81 8.58 4.34
C GLN A 129 0.06 8.56 3.00
N ARG A 130 0.41 9.46 2.06
CA ARG A 130 -0.13 9.42 0.69
C ARG A 130 0.25 8.13 -0.03
N LEU A 131 1.50 7.70 0.06
CA LEU A 131 1.96 6.45 -0.54
C LEU A 131 1.22 5.24 0.07
N ALA A 132 1.07 5.20 1.39
CA ALA A 132 0.30 4.15 2.06
C ALA A 132 -1.19 4.20 1.66
N GLY A 133 -1.76 5.38 1.48
CA GLY A 133 -3.12 5.56 0.94
C GLY A 133 -3.28 5.03 -0.50
N LEU A 134 -2.28 5.22 -1.36
CA LEU A 134 -2.25 4.66 -2.71
C LEU A 134 -2.13 3.13 -2.68
N ASP A 135 -1.37 2.56 -1.74
CA ASP A 135 -1.30 1.11 -1.55
C ASP A 135 -2.67 0.55 -1.11
N LEU A 136 -3.41 1.25 -0.24
CA LEU A 136 -4.79 0.89 0.09
C LEU A 136 -5.73 0.99 -1.13
N LEU A 137 -5.61 2.05 -1.92
CA LEU A 137 -6.46 2.27 -3.10
C LEU A 137 -6.28 1.15 -4.15
N GLN A 138 -5.07 0.57 -4.28
CA GLN A 138 -4.82 -0.55 -5.21
C GLN A 138 -5.79 -1.71 -5.01
N PHE A 139 -6.12 -2.05 -3.75
CA PHE A 139 -7.03 -3.15 -3.44
C PHE A 139 -8.47 -2.85 -3.83
N ARG A 140 -8.88 -1.58 -3.79
CA ARG A 140 -10.22 -1.14 -4.14
C ARG A 140 -10.38 -0.74 -5.61
N ALA A 141 -9.29 -0.49 -6.30
CA ALA A 141 -9.32 0.04 -7.68
C ALA A 141 -10.20 -0.78 -8.63
N HIS A 142 -10.23 -2.11 -8.47
CA HIS A 142 -11.05 -3.00 -9.32
C HIS A 142 -12.57 -2.83 -9.15
N CYS A 143 -13.03 -2.27 -8.03
CA CYS A 143 -14.44 -2.03 -7.75
C CYS A 143 -14.92 -0.65 -8.25
N LEU A 144 -14.00 0.21 -8.71
CA LEU A 144 -14.28 1.57 -9.17
C LEU A 144 -14.39 1.61 -10.69
N THR A 145 -15.22 2.51 -11.22
CA THR A 145 -15.14 2.89 -12.63
C THR A 145 -13.86 3.71 -12.88
N ASP A 146 -13.45 3.86 -14.13
CA ASP A 146 -12.25 4.64 -14.46
C ASP A 146 -12.40 6.11 -14.05
N ALA A 147 -13.58 6.68 -14.17
CA ALA A 147 -13.88 8.04 -13.75
C ALA A 147 -13.75 8.20 -12.22
N GLU A 148 -14.34 7.28 -11.44
CA GLU A 148 -14.22 7.28 -9.98
C GLU A 148 -12.77 7.10 -9.53
N LEU A 149 -12.01 6.21 -10.19
CA LEU A 149 -10.60 5.99 -9.88
C LEU A 149 -9.77 7.25 -10.16
N LEU A 150 -10.00 7.93 -11.28
CA LEU A 150 -9.35 9.20 -11.61
C LEU A 150 -9.72 10.30 -10.61
N GLU A 151 -10.98 10.36 -10.18
CA GLU A 151 -11.41 11.30 -9.13
C GLU A 151 -10.65 11.05 -7.81
N PHE A 152 -10.54 9.78 -7.36
CA PHE A 152 -9.76 9.44 -6.18
C PHE A 152 -8.27 9.80 -6.31
N CYS A 153 -7.72 9.68 -7.51
CA CYS A 153 -6.30 9.93 -7.78
C CYS A 153 -5.99 11.41 -8.08
N SER A 154 -6.97 12.30 -8.23
CA SER A 154 -6.77 13.66 -8.72
C SER A 154 -5.70 14.44 -7.95
N ASP A 155 -5.85 14.55 -6.63
CA ASP A 155 -4.90 15.28 -5.77
C ASP A 155 -3.49 14.64 -5.75
N ALA A 156 -3.41 13.33 -5.93
CA ALA A 156 -2.15 12.61 -5.97
C ALA A 156 -1.45 12.72 -7.34
N LEU A 157 -2.22 12.88 -8.43
CA LEU A 157 -1.68 13.14 -9.78
C LEU A 157 -1.14 14.57 -9.93
N ASP A 158 -1.68 15.50 -9.15
CA ASP A 158 -1.26 16.91 -9.14
C ASP A 158 -0.26 17.21 -7.99
N ASP A 159 0.24 16.17 -7.30
CA ASP A 159 1.24 16.34 -6.23
C ASP A 159 2.58 16.82 -6.80
N PHE A 160 3.21 17.77 -6.10
CA PHE A 160 4.53 18.29 -6.47
C PHE A 160 5.67 17.27 -6.26
N ARG A 161 5.41 16.16 -5.57
CA ARG A 161 6.39 15.12 -5.23
C ARG A 161 6.30 13.97 -6.23
N ASP A 162 7.28 13.83 -7.10
CA ASP A 162 7.35 12.77 -8.11
C ASP A 162 7.05 11.35 -7.57
N PRO A 163 7.53 10.93 -6.38
CA PRO A 163 7.23 9.60 -5.87
C PRO A 163 5.72 9.33 -5.68
N VAL A 164 4.93 10.35 -5.31
CA VAL A 164 3.48 10.22 -5.15
C VAL A 164 2.81 10.08 -6.51
N VAL A 165 3.17 10.92 -7.48
CA VAL A 165 2.63 10.84 -8.85
C VAL A 165 2.98 9.50 -9.50
N VAL A 166 4.23 9.05 -9.37
CA VAL A 166 4.69 7.75 -9.90
C VAL A 166 3.94 6.57 -9.24
N ALA A 167 3.69 6.63 -7.94
CA ALA A 167 2.89 5.61 -7.26
C ALA A 167 1.44 5.62 -7.75
N THR A 168 0.87 6.79 -8.00
CA THR A 168 -0.48 6.94 -8.58
C THR A 168 -0.56 6.34 -9.97
N ILE A 169 0.43 6.59 -10.83
CA ILE A 169 0.53 5.98 -12.17
C ILE A 169 0.53 4.45 -12.06
N ARG A 170 1.18 3.86 -11.05
CA ARG A 170 1.17 2.40 -10.83
C ARG A 170 -0.20 1.85 -10.46
N VAL A 171 -1.04 2.65 -9.79
CA VAL A 171 -2.44 2.27 -9.54
C VAL A 171 -3.22 2.29 -10.85
N LEU A 172 -3.07 3.36 -11.65
CA LEU A 172 -3.79 3.56 -12.90
C LEU A 172 -3.41 2.54 -13.98
N GLN A 173 -2.14 2.13 -14.08
CA GLN A 173 -1.67 1.19 -15.11
C GLN A 173 -2.32 -0.20 -15.07
N ARG A 174 -3.05 -0.52 -14.00
CA ARG A 174 -3.81 -1.78 -13.86
C ARG A 174 -5.19 -1.73 -14.54
N ARG A 175 -5.50 -0.61 -15.16
CA ARG A 175 -6.77 -0.34 -15.83
C ARG A 175 -6.50 -0.11 -17.30
N ASP A 176 -7.39 -0.62 -18.14
CA ASP A 176 -7.27 -0.60 -19.63
C ASP A 176 -8.19 0.42 -20.32
N GLY A 177 -8.86 1.27 -19.52
CA GLY A 177 -9.79 2.26 -20.01
C GLY A 177 -9.15 3.40 -20.81
N GLU A 178 -9.91 3.96 -21.74
CA GLU A 178 -9.46 5.07 -22.58
C GLU A 178 -9.17 6.33 -21.75
N LEU A 179 -10.03 6.68 -20.78
CA LEU A 179 -9.81 7.81 -19.87
C LEU A 179 -8.49 7.71 -19.10
N ILE A 180 -8.12 6.51 -18.66
CA ILE A 180 -6.84 6.27 -17.99
C ILE A 180 -5.69 6.51 -18.96
N SER A 181 -5.79 5.97 -20.18
CA SER A 181 -4.75 6.13 -21.21
C SER A 181 -4.57 7.60 -21.63
N GLU A 182 -5.66 8.37 -21.73
CA GLU A 182 -5.63 9.82 -22.01
C GLU A 182 -4.89 10.58 -20.88
N LYS A 183 -5.23 10.30 -19.61
CA LYS A 183 -4.54 10.94 -18.47
C LYS A 183 -3.06 10.59 -18.42
N LEU A 184 -2.70 9.34 -18.70
CA LEU A 184 -1.30 8.92 -18.80
C LEU A 184 -0.57 9.60 -19.96
N ALA A 185 -1.20 9.76 -21.11
CA ALA A 185 -0.64 10.49 -22.25
C ALA A 185 -0.38 11.97 -21.92
N ASP A 186 -1.29 12.62 -21.18
CA ASP A 186 -1.08 13.98 -20.67
C ASP A 186 0.15 14.06 -19.74
N LEU A 187 0.32 13.10 -18.82
CA LEU A 187 1.49 13.02 -17.95
C LEU A 187 2.80 12.75 -18.72
N CYS A 188 2.77 12.02 -19.84
CA CYS A 188 3.91 11.87 -20.74
C CYS A 188 4.37 13.23 -21.30
N CYS A 189 3.43 14.15 -21.56
CA CYS A 189 3.72 15.47 -22.10
C CYS A 189 4.20 16.47 -21.03
N LYS A 190 3.49 16.52 -19.89
CA LYS A 190 3.59 17.61 -18.90
C LYS A 190 4.38 17.24 -17.65
N GLY A 191 4.50 15.95 -17.34
CA GLY A 191 5.16 15.49 -16.11
C GLY A 191 6.66 15.77 -16.09
N SER A 192 7.26 15.76 -14.91
CA SER A 192 8.72 15.70 -14.74
C SER A 192 9.29 14.48 -15.46
N LEU A 193 10.60 14.40 -15.62
CA LEU A 193 11.21 13.26 -16.33
C LEU A 193 10.87 11.90 -15.66
N PRO A 194 10.97 11.72 -14.32
CA PRO A 194 10.57 10.47 -13.66
C PRO A 194 9.08 10.13 -13.84
N VAL A 195 8.21 11.15 -13.82
CA VAL A 195 6.77 10.99 -14.01
C VAL A 195 6.46 10.57 -15.45
N ALA A 196 7.06 11.25 -16.44
CA ALA A 196 6.89 10.92 -17.85
C ALA A 196 7.36 9.50 -18.15
N GLU A 197 8.54 9.08 -17.65
CA GLU A 197 9.05 7.71 -17.80
C GLU A 197 8.10 6.66 -17.23
N ALA A 198 7.49 6.94 -16.06
CA ALA A 198 6.51 6.05 -15.45
C ALA A 198 5.23 5.98 -16.30
N ALA A 199 4.75 7.11 -16.81
CA ALA A 199 3.56 7.20 -17.64
C ALA A 199 3.74 6.48 -18.99
N PHE A 200 4.88 6.64 -19.68
CA PHE A 200 5.20 5.89 -20.90
C PHE A 200 5.21 4.39 -20.66
N ARG A 201 5.85 3.94 -19.56
CA ARG A 201 5.83 2.52 -19.18
C ARG A 201 4.41 2.02 -18.90
N ALA A 202 3.60 2.80 -18.21
CA ALA A 202 2.22 2.44 -17.91
C ALA A 202 1.39 2.26 -19.19
N LEU A 203 1.47 3.18 -20.15
CA LEU A 203 0.82 3.05 -21.48
C LEU A 203 1.32 1.80 -22.22
N GLY A 204 2.62 1.50 -22.11
CA GLY A 204 3.21 0.29 -22.67
C GLY A 204 2.66 -0.99 -22.02
N CYS A 205 2.46 -0.99 -20.70
CA CYS A 205 1.91 -2.13 -19.96
C CYS A 205 0.42 -2.36 -20.24
N ILE A 206 -0.38 -1.28 -20.41
CA ILE A 206 -1.81 -1.36 -20.72
C ILE A 206 -2.03 -2.05 -22.09
N ALA A 207 -1.21 -1.74 -23.10
CA ALA A 207 -1.12 -2.42 -24.39
C ALA A 207 -2.46 -2.58 -25.15
N THR A 208 -3.48 -1.73 -24.89
CA THR A 208 -4.72 -1.69 -25.66
C THR A 208 -4.53 -0.96 -27.00
N PRO A 209 -5.40 -1.17 -28.01
CA PRO A 209 -5.35 -0.39 -29.24
C PRO A 209 -5.37 1.12 -29.03
N PHE A 210 -6.06 1.59 -27.98
CA PHE A 210 -6.11 3.00 -27.63
C PHE A 210 -4.80 3.50 -27.06
N SER A 211 -4.21 2.81 -26.06
CA SER A 211 -2.91 3.18 -25.48
C SER A 211 -1.78 3.12 -26.52
N GLN A 212 -1.86 2.18 -27.48
CA GLN A 212 -0.92 2.11 -28.61
C GLN A 212 -1.04 3.32 -29.54
N ARG A 213 -2.26 3.77 -29.84
CA ARG A 213 -2.47 5.03 -30.60
C ARG A 213 -1.89 6.24 -29.86
N CYS A 214 -2.13 6.35 -28.55
CA CYS A 214 -1.52 7.41 -27.74
C CYS A 214 0.02 7.39 -27.85
N LEU A 215 0.64 6.23 -27.69
CA LEU A 215 2.09 6.10 -27.82
C LEU A 215 2.59 6.45 -29.22
N LEU A 216 1.86 6.07 -30.28
CA LEU A 216 2.20 6.40 -31.67
C LEU A 216 2.16 7.91 -31.90
N GLU A 217 1.08 8.57 -31.48
CA GLU A 217 0.91 10.02 -31.59
C GLU A 217 2.00 10.76 -30.82
N LEU A 218 2.32 10.33 -29.59
CA LEU A 218 3.38 10.90 -28.76
C LEU A 218 4.78 10.72 -29.44
N SER A 219 5.02 9.59 -30.09
CA SER A 219 6.28 9.33 -30.80
C SER A 219 6.48 10.22 -32.03
N GLN A 220 5.40 10.72 -32.63
CA GLN A 220 5.41 11.56 -33.83
C GLN A 220 5.39 13.05 -33.52
N ASN A 221 4.60 13.46 -32.52
CA ASN A 221 4.22 14.85 -32.32
C ASN A 221 4.93 15.58 -31.17
N LEU A 222 5.63 14.88 -30.27
CA LEU A 222 6.36 15.53 -29.20
C LEU A 222 7.57 16.30 -29.72
N ASN A 223 7.81 17.50 -29.20
CA ASN A 223 8.99 18.31 -29.53
C ASN A 223 10.28 17.79 -28.86
N ASP A 224 10.14 17.05 -27.73
CA ASP A 224 11.25 16.50 -26.96
C ASP A 224 11.68 15.15 -27.54
N ASP A 225 12.90 15.10 -28.08
CA ASP A 225 13.48 13.88 -28.68
C ASP A 225 13.60 12.74 -27.69
N SER A 226 13.89 13.02 -26.41
CA SER A 226 14.01 12.01 -25.36
C SER A 226 12.66 11.36 -25.12
N ARG A 227 11.60 12.16 -25.00
CA ARG A 227 10.22 11.66 -24.79
C ARG A 227 9.71 10.91 -26.02
N ARG A 228 10.00 11.37 -27.25
CA ARG A 228 9.68 10.63 -28.48
C ARG A 228 10.33 9.25 -28.49
N LYS A 229 11.61 9.18 -28.09
CA LYS A 229 12.33 7.92 -28.00
C LYS A 229 11.73 6.97 -26.96
N MET A 230 11.27 7.49 -25.80
CA MET A 230 10.56 6.69 -24.80
C MET A 230 9.28 6.08 -25.38
N ALA A 231 8.44 6.88 -26.04
CA ALA A 231 7.22 6.40 -26.69
C ALA A 231 7.51 5.31 -27.72
N SER A 232 8.47 5.53 -28.62
CA SER A 232 8.90 4.55 -29.65
C SER A 232 9.44 3.27 -29.02
N THR A 233 10.16 3.38 -27.89
CA THR A 233 10.69 2.22 -27.17
C THR A 233 9.54 1.37 -26.59
N GLN A 234 8.53 1.98 -25.98
CA GLN A 234 7.39 1.25 -25.44
C GLN A 234 6.58 0.56 -26.55
N LEU A 235 6.37 1.22 -27.68
CA LEU A 235 5.73 0.60 -28.85
C LEU A 235 6.51 -0.61 -29.36
N SER A 236 7.83 -0.46 -29.53
CA SER A 236 8.67 -1.56 -30.03
C SER A 236 8.72 -2.78 -29.12
N GLN A 237 8.54 -2.58 -27.81
CA GLN A 237 8.49 -3.69 -26.83
C GLN A 237 7.20 -4.51 -26.92
N GLN A 238 6.07 -3.90 -27.31
CA GLN A 238 4.79 -4.59 -27.45
C GLN A 238 4.73 -5.52 -28.67
N PHE A 239 5.56 -5.25 -29.69
CA PHE A 239 5.58 -6.02 -30.94
C PHE A 239 6.81 -6.93 -31.07
N ARG A 240 7.55 -7.15 -29.98
CA ARG A 240 8.63 -8.17 -30.00
C ARG A 240 8.00 -9.55 -29.97
N PRO A 241 8.37 -10.43 -30.94
CA PRO A 241 7.91 -11.82 -30.98
C PRO A 241 8.43 -12.61 -29.77
#